data_8201286284346b7c2f0003f9a53a6844
#
_entry.id   8201286284346b7c2f0003f9a53a6844
#
_cell.length_a   1.000
_cell.length_b   1.000
_cell.length_c   1.000
_cell.angle_alpha   90.00
_cell.angle_beta   90.00
_cell.angle_gamma   90.00
#
_symmetry.space_group_name_H-M   'P 1'
#
loop_
_entity.id
_entity.type
_entity.pdbx_description
1 polymer ?
#
loop_
_entity_poly.entity_id
_entity_poly.type
_entity_poly.pdbx_seq_one_letter_code
_entity_poly.pdbx_strand_id
1 'polypeptide(L)'
;VGICPALERAFDYSAAKGPVVLLTEYQTPAALRRAGAKRLADWLARRTVRSAADVAARAVEAAQSQATALPGEKRAAKLVCDLAHQLLALDEWIKDTDREIREAFHLDERAEVIESLPGMGPILGAEFLAIVGDLSGYADAGRLAAHAGLAPVSRDSGRRTGNHHRPKRYHRRIRHVFYMAAQTAMMRPGPSRDYYLKKRAEGLIHTQALLALARRRVDVLWAMLRDKRLFTPTPPPSRPA
;
A
#
# COMPACT_ATOMS: atom_id res chain seq x y z
N VAL A 1 4.88 24.27 7.12
CA VAL A 1 4.77 25.69 6.87
C VAL A 1 4.41 26.38 8.19
N GLY A 2 5.40 26.81 8.97
CA GLY A 2 5.32 27.22 10.37
C GLY A 2 4.40 28.38 10.76
N ILE A 3 3.17 28.46 10.25
CA ILE A 3 2.19 29.47 10.71
C ILE A 3 1.47 29.06 11.99
N CYS A 4 1.34 27.76 12.25
CA CYS A 4 0.81 27.21 13.48
C CYS A 4 1.54 25.94 13.88
N PRO A 5 2.75 26.02 14.45
CA PRO A 5 3.56 24.86 14.81
C PRO A 5 2.86 23.92 15.81
N ALA A 6 2.01 24.47 16.66
CA ALA A 6 1.23 23.67 17.61
C ALA A 6 0.19 22.80 16.89
N LEU A 7 -0.48 23.32 15.85
CA LEU A 7 -1.45 22.59 15.04
C LEU A 7 -0.74 21.52 14.18
N GLU A 8 0.45 21.81 13.67
CA GLU A 8 1.26 20.84 12.93
C GLU A 8 1.66 19.64 13.80
N ARG A 9 1.98 19.87 15.07
CA ARG A 9 2.30 18.80 16.04
C ARG A 9 1.07 18.07 16.56
N ALA A 10 -0.10 18.71 16.55
CA ALA A 10 -1.33 18.12 17.07
C ALA A 10 -1.85 16.97 16.20
N PHE A 11 -1.54 16.92 14.90
CA PHE A 11 -2.12 15.97 13.98
C PHE A 11 -1.10 15.33 13.05
N ASP A 12 -1.35 14.05 12.72
CA ASP A 12 -0.73 13.38 11.58
C ASP A 12 -1.68 13.53 10.37
N TYR A 13 -1.35 14.46 9.49
CA TYR A 13 -2.13 14.76 8.29
C TYR A 13 -2.03 13.68 7.20
N SER A 14 -1.09 12.75 7.31
CA SER A 14 -0.96 11.61 6.40
C SER A 14 -1.87 10.45 6.81
N ALA A 15 -2.18 10.33 8.10
CA ALA A 15 -2.97 9.23 8.64
C ALA A 15 -4.46 9.55 8.80
N ALA A 16 -4.82 10.83 8.90
CA ALA A 16 -6.19 11.23 9.25
C ALA A 16 -6.75 12.32 8.33
N LYS A 17 -7.88 12.02 7.68
CA LYS A 17 -8.60 12.97 6.80
C LYS A 17 -9.21 14.16 7.55
N GLY A 18 -9.66 13.97 8.80
CA GLY A 18 -10.36 15.00 9.57
C GLY A 18 -9.58 16.31 9.73
N PRO A 19 -8.31 16.29 10.14
CA PRO A 19 -7.48 17.50 10.20
C PRO A 19 -7.29 18.19 8.85
N VAL A 20 -7.21 17.44 7.73
CA VAL A 20 -7.13 18.03 6.39
C VAL A 20 -8.44 18.74 6.03
N VAL A 21 -9.58 18.13 6.34
CA VAL A 21 -10.90 18.77 6.16
C VAL A 21 -10.98 20.06 6.98
N LEU A 22 -10.48 20.07 8.22
CA LEU A 22 -10.45 21.30 9.03
C LEU A 22 -9.69 22.44 8.33
N LEU A 23 -8.54 22.13 7.69
CA LEU A 23 -7.71 23.11 7.00
C LEU A 23 -8.34 23.69 5.73
N THR A 24 -9.44 23.16 5.21
CA THR A 24 -10.13 23.79 4.09
C THR A 24 -10.84 25.10 4.46
N GLU A 25 -11.12 25.31 5.76
CA GLU A 25 -11.85 26.50 6.23
C GLU A 25 -11.12 27.23 7.35
N TYR A 26 -10.41 26.52 8.24
CA TYR A 26 -9.78 27.05 9.44
C TYR A 26 -8.27 26.83 9.44
N GLN A 27 -7.50 27.81 8.94
CA GLN A 27 -6.04 27.67 8.78
C GLN A 27 -5.26 28.41 9.86
N THR A 28 -5.87 29.37 10.56
CA THR A 28 -5.15 30.24 11.50
C THR A 28 -5.58 30.02 12.94
N PRO A 29 -4.66 30.20 13.92
CA PRO A 29 -5.00 30.10 15.35
C PRO A 29 -6.16 31.04 15.76
N ALA A 30 -6.20 32.26 15.19
CA ALA A 30 -7.25 33.20 15.45
C ALA A 30 -8.63 32.73 14.97
N ALA A 31 -8.70 32.10 13.78
CA ALA A 31 -9.92 31.56 13.26
C ALA A 31 -10.45 30.38 14.09
N LEU A 32 -9.53 29.48 14.51
CA LEU A 32 -9.85 28.32 15.37
C LEU A 32 -10.37 28.76 16.74
N ARG A 33 -9.69 29.70 17.41
CA ARG A 33 -10.14 30.25 18.70
C ARG A 33 -11.50 30.91 18.61
N ARG A 34 -11.74 31.72 17.58
CA ARG A 34 -13.01 32.41 17.34
C ARG A 34 -14.16 31.46 17.09
N ALA A 35 -13.92 30.36 16.37
CA ALA A 35 -14.93 29.34 16.09
C ALA A 35 -15.29 28.55 17.37
N GLY A 36 -14.31 28.18 18.16
CA GLY A 36 -14.46 27.35 19.36
C GLY A 36 -14.75 25.87 19.05
N ALA A 37 -14.49 25.00 20.02
CA ALA A 37 -14.54 23.56 19.82
C ALA A 37 -15.92 23.04 19.39
N LYS A 38 -17.01 23.57 19.97
CA LYS A 38 -18.38 23.11 19.66
C LYS A 38 -18.74 23.37 18.20
N ARG A 39 -18.55 24.62 17.72
CA ARG A 39 -18.86 24.99 16.32
C ARG A 39 -17.99 24.23 15.32
N LEU A 40 -16.71 24.02 15.64
CA LEU A 40 -15.81 23.23 14.81
C LEU A 40 -16.24 21.75 14.75
N ALA A 41 -16.61 21.16 15.89
CA ALA A 41 -17.11 19.79 15.94
C ALA A 41 -18.38 19.62 15.09
N ASP A 42 -19.36 20.52 15.23
CA ASP A 42 -20.59 20.50 14.42
C ASP A 42 -20.29 20.68 12.92
N TRP A 43 -19.34 21.55 12.57
CA TRP A 43 -18.93 21.79 11.19
C TRP A 43 -18.24 20.57 10.57
N LEU A 44 -17.34 19.89 11.33
CA LEU A 44 -16.68 18.66 10.92
C LEU A 44 -17.64 17.47 10.83
N ALA A 45 -18.59 17.37 11.77
CA ALA A 45 -19.60 16.30 11.77
C ALA A 45 -20.48 16.35 10.51
N ARG A 46 -20.91 17.55 10.07
CA ARG A 46 -21.63 17.74 8.81
C ARG A 46 -20.82 17.31 7.57
N ARG A 47 -19.50 17.18 7.68
CA ARG A 47 -18.58 16.69 6.65
C ARG A 47 -18.14 15.24 6.87
N THR A 48 -18.92 14.50 7.66
CA THR A 48 -18.72 13.07 7.92
C THR A 48 -17.36 12.71 8.55
N VAL A 49 -16.74 13.63 9.27
CA VAL A 49 -15.52 13.36 10.04
C VAL A 49 -15.88 12.59 11.31
N ARG A 50 -15.47 11.31 11.40
CA ARG A 50 -15.85 10.42 12.52
C ARG A 50 -15.39 10.90 13.90
N SER A 51 -14.21 11.50 13.99
CA SER A 51 -13.61 12.03 15.23
C SER A 51 -13.78 13.56 15.35
N ALA A 52 -14.89 14.11 14.86
CA ALA A 52 -15.11 15.55 14.79
C ALA A 52 -14.87 16.30 16.11
N ALA A 53 -15.36 15.76 17.22
CA ALA A 53 -15.20 16.37 18.55
C ALA A 53 -13.72 16.38 19.01
N ASP A 54 -13.00 15.28 18.82
CA ASP A 54 -11.57 15.17 19.18
C ASP A 54 -10.72 16.11 18.32
N VAL A 55 -10.94 16.11 17.01
CA VAL A 55 -10.22 17.02 16.10
C VAL A 55 -10.47 18.47 16.45
N ALA A 56 -11.72 18.84 16.74
CA ALA A 56 -12.09 20.20 17.13
C ALA A 56 -11.44 20.62 18.45
N ALA A 57 -11.48 19.77 19.48
CA ALA A 57 -10.89 20.05 20.79
C ALA A 57 -9.37 20.27 20.70
N ARG A 58 -8.68 19.35 20.06
CA ARG A 58 -7.21 19.42 19.85
C ARG A 58 -6.80 20.61 18.99
N ALA A 59 -7.57 20.96 17.98
CA ALA A 59 -7.31 22.12 17.14
C ALA A 59 -7.42 23.44 17.92
N VAL A 60 -8.44 23.57 18.77
CA VAL A 60 -8.60 24.76 19.62
C VAL A 60 -7.52 24.83 20.70
N GLU A 61 -7.18 23.73 21.34
CA GLU A 61 -6.07 23.66 22.30
C GLU A 61 -4.75 24.09 21.66
N ALA A 62 -4.43 23.55 20.48
CA ALA A 62 -3.25 23.95 19.72
C ALA A 62 -3.28 25.47 19.37
N ALA A 63 -4.45 25.99 18.99
CA ALA A 63 -4.60 27.41 18.69
C ALA A 63 -4.47 28.31 19.92
N GLN A 64 -4.82 27.84 21.11
CA GLN A 64 -4.67 28.57 22.37
C GLN A 64 -3.20 28.73 22.78
N SER A 65 -2.35 27.77 22.42
CA SER A 65 -0.90 27.84 22.72
C SER A 65 -0.15 28.87 21.88
N GLN A 66 -0.79 29.48 20.87
CA GLN A 66 -0.18 30.51 19.99
C GLN A 66 -0.98 31.82 20.01
N ALA A 67 -0.51 32.80 20.75
CA ALA A 67 -1.17 34.10 20.87
C ALA A 67 -0.85 35.06 19.73
N THR A 68 0.37 34.99 19.18
CA THR A 68 0.89 35.98 18.22
C THR A 68 0.71 35.47 16.79
N ALA A 69 0.20 36.36 15.93
CA ALA A 69 0.17 36.13 14.47
C ALA A 69 1.57 36.28 13.89
N LEU A 70 1.94 35.37 12.98
CA LEU A 70 3.25 35.42 12.32
C LEU A 70 3.20 36.24 11.04
N PRO A 71 4.32 36.90 10.64
CA PRO A 71 4.41 37.59 9.37
C PRO A 71 4.09 36.65 8.21
N GLY A 72 3.24 37.11 7.27
CA GLY A 72 2.85 36.29 6.10
C GLY A 72 1.71 35.29 6.36
N GLU A 73 1.13 35.23 7.58
CA GLU A 73 0.07 34.30 7.96
C GLU A 73 -1.07 34.23 6.93
N LYS A 74 -1.54 35.37 6.40
CA LYS A 74 -2.64 35.40 5.42
C LYS A 74 -2.30 34.65 4.12
N ARG A 75 -1.08 34.83 3.60
CA ARG A 75 -0.62 34.13 2.38
C ARG A 75 -0.44 32.64 2.63
N ALA A 76 0.17 32.30 3.75
CA ALA A 76 0.36 30.91 4.13
C ALA A 76 -0.97 30.19 4.41
N ALA A 77 -1.94 30.88 5.07
CA ALA A 77 -3.29 30.35 5.28
C ALA A 77 -3.99 30.02 3.95
N LYS A 78 -3.90 30.93 2.95
CA LYS A 78 -4.45 30.65 1.61
C LYS A 78 -3.78 29.43 0.98
N LEU A 79 -2.45 29.33 1.02
CA LEU A 79 -1.71 28.19 0.48
C LEU A 79 -2.12 26.88 1.18
N VAL A 80 -2.25 26.88 2.50
CA VAL A 80 -2.70 25.72 3.28
C VAL A 80 -4.11 25.30 2.88
N CYS A 81 -5.02 26.26 2.70
CA CYS A 81 -6.38 26.00 2.21
C CYS A 81 -6.36 25.34 0.82
N ASP A 82 -5.61 25.91 -0.12
CA ASP A 82 -5.51 25.42 -1.50
C ASP A 82 -4.91 23.98 -1.51
N LEU A 83 -3.87 23.74 -0.74
CA LEU A 83 -3.25 22.42 -0.61
C LEU A 83 -4.19 21.39 0.06
N ALA A 84 -4.97 21.79 1.06
CA ALA A 84 -5.95 20.92 1.69
C ALA A 84 -7.06 20.49 0.71
N HIS A 85 -7.55 21.40 -0.12
CA HIS A 85 -8.51 21.07 -1.17
C HIS A 85 -7.91 20.14 -2.23
N GLN A 86 -6.69 20.42 -2.68
CA GLN A 86 -5.99 19.57 -3.65
C GLN A 86 -5.77 18.15 -3.09
N LEU A 87 -5.36 18.03 -1.83
CA LEU A 87 -5.16 16.74 -1.18
C LEU A 87 -6.45 15.93 -1.11
N LEU A 88 -7.56 16.56 -0.73
CA LEU A 88 -8.87 15.90 -0.69
C LEU A 88 -9.35 15.50 -2.08
N ALA A 89 -9.14 16.34 -3.09
CA ALA A 89 -9.50 16.03 -4.48
C ALA A 89 -8.68 14.84 -5.02
N LEU A 90 -7.38 14.80 -4.73
CA LEU A 90 -6.51 13.66 -5.09
C LEU A 90 -6.94 12.36 -4.40
N ASP A 91 -7.35 12.44 -3.14
CA ASP A 91 -7.85 11.30 -2.37
C ASP A 91 -9.13 10.69 -3.01
N GLU A 92 -10.04 11.53 -3.45
CA GLU A 92 -11.24 11.07 -4.17
C GLU A 92 -10.88 10.52 -5.56
N TRP A 93 -9.99 11.17 -6.29
CA TRP A 93 -9.54 10.68 -7.59
C TRP A 93 -8.83 9.31 -7.49
N ILE A 94 -8.01 9.09 -6.47
CA ILE A 94 -7.39 7.78 -6.20
C ILE A 94 -8.49 6.72 -5.99
N LYS A 95 -9.53 7.01 -5.21
CA LYS A 95 -10.63 6.07 -4.97
C LYS A 95 -11.41 5.73 -6.23
N ASP A 96 -11.68 6.74 -7.06
CA ASP A 96 -12.37 6.55 -8.32
C ASP A 96 -11.53 5.70 -9.29
N THR A 97 -10.25 6.02 -9.42
CA THR A 97 -9.29 5.23 -10.23
C THR A 97 -9.17 3.79 -9.72
N ASP A 98 -9.10 3.60 -8.39
CA ASP A 98 -9.07 2.26 -7.79
C ASP A 98 -10.34 1.47 -8.10
N ARG A 99 -11.50 2.13 -8.17
CA ARG A 99 -12.77 1.50 -8.56
C ARG A 99 -12.74 1.08 -10.03
N GLU A 100 -12.34 1.98 -10.92
CA GLU A 100 -12.20 1.69 -12.34
C GLU A 100 -11.22 0.54 -12.62
N ILE A 101 -10.09 0.50 -11.91
CA ILE A 101 -9.12 -0.62 -12.00
C ILE A 101 -9.77 -1.93 -11.58
N ARG A 102 -10.55 -1.94 -10.47
CA ARG A 102 -11.22 -3.16 -10.02
C ARG A 102 -12.27 -3.65 -11.03
N GLU A 103 -13.05 -2.74 -11.57
CA GLU A 103 -14.05 -3.05 -12.59
C GLU A 103 -13.38 -3.63 -13.84
N ALA A 104 -12.34 -2.98 -14.37
CA ALA A 104 -11.57 -3.47 -15.51
C ALA A 104 -10.90 -4.82 -15.23
N PHE A 105 -10.35 -5.01 -14.03
CA PHE A 105 -9.73 -6.28 -13.62
C PHE A 105 -10.74 -7.44 -13.64
N HIS A 106 -11.95 -7.24 -13.13
CA HIS A 106 -12.97 -8.29 -13.08
C HIS A 106 -13.57 -8.64 -14.46
N LEU A 107 -13.27 -7.87 -15.52
CA LEU A 107 -13.61 -8.26 -16.90
C LEU A 107 -12.65 -9.32 -17.47
N ASP A 108 -11.46 -9.50 -16.87
CA ASP A 108 -10.50 -10.52 -17.32
C ASP A 108 -10.88 -11.91 -16.76
N GLU A 109 -10.90 -12.93 -17.64
CA GLU A 109 -11.26 -14.32 -17.26
C GLU A 109 -10.36 -14.93 -16.17
N ARG A 110 -9.17 -14.36 -15.97
CA ARG A 110 -8.18 -14.80 -14.98
C ARG A 110 -8.35 -14.13 -13.62
N ALA A 111 -9.23 -13.13 -13.53
CA ALA A 111 -9.39 -12.32 -12.32
C ALA A 111 -9.73 -13.17 -11.08
N GLU A 112 -10.70 -14.05 -11.20
CA GLU A 112 -11.12 -14.95 -10.12
C GLU A 112 -9.98 -15.86 -9.64
N VAL A 113 -9.22 -16.42 -10.58
CA VAL A 113 -8.06 -17.27 -10.27
C VAL A 113 -7.00 -16.47 -9.52
N ILE A 114 -6.66 -15.26 -9.98
CA ILE A 114 -5.64 -14.41 -9.37
C ILE A 114 -6.08 -13.96 -7.97
N GLU A 115 -7.31 -13.50 -7.82
CA GLU A 115 -7.84 -12.97 -6.56
C GLU A 115 -8.03 -14.07 -5.51
N SER A 116 -8.23 -15.32 -5.90
CA SER A 116 -8.29 -16.45 -4.98
C SER A 116 -6.96 -16.69 -4.24
N LEU A 117 -5.83 -16.22 -4.78
CA LEU A 117 -4.53 -16.33 -4.12
C LEU A 117 -4.44 -15.30 -2.97
N PRO A 118 -4.34 -15.75 -1.68
CA PRO A 118 -4.34 -14.85 -0.54
C PRO A 118 -3.36 -13.68 -0.67
N GLY A 119 -3.83 -12.46 -0.50
CA GLY A 119 -3.03 -11.23 -0.62
C GLY A 119 -2.83 -10.70 -2.04
N MET A 120 -3.45 -11.34 -3.05
CA MET A 120 -3.44 -10.89 -4.44
C MET A 120 -4.81 -10.27 -4.74
N GLY A 121 -5.08 -9.07 -4.24
CA GLY A 121 -6.33 -8.37 -4.49
C GLY A 121 -6.38 -7.72 -5.89
N PRO A 122 -7.53 -7.12 -6.26
CA PRO A 122 -7.77 -6.60 -7.62
C PRO A 122 -6.72 -5.64 -8.13
N ILE A 123 -6.21 -4.73 -7.29
CA ILE A 123 -5.20 -3.74 -7.70
C ILE A 123 -3.87 -4.42 -8.05
N LEU A 124 -3.38 -5.33 -7.19
CA LEU A 124 -2.15 -6.07 -7.48
C LEU A 124 -2.35 -7.05 -8.63
N GLY A 125 -3.53 -7.63 -8.76
CA GLY A 125 -3.92 -8.50 -9.87
C GLY A 125 -3.92 -7.76 -11.20
N ALA A 126 -4.54 -6.59 -11.26
CA ALA A 126 -4.55 -5.73 -12.44
C ALA A 126 -3.14 -5.29 -12.83
N GLU A 127 -2.31 -4.88 -11.86
CA GLU A 127 -0.91 -4.52 -12.12
C GLU A 127 -0.11 -5.72 -12.66
N PHE A 128 -0.35 -6.92 -12.12
CA PHE A 128 0.26 -8.14 -12.63
C PHE A 128 -0.14 -8.40 -14.09
N LEU A 129 -1.42 -8.38 -14.40
CA LEU A 129 -1.94 -8.62 -15.76
C LEU A 129 -1.43 -7.58 -16.77
N ALA A 130 -1.41 -6.31 -16.39
CA ALA A 130 -0.95 -5.22 -17.25
C ALA A 130 0.53 -5.36 -17.63
N ILE A 131 1.36 -6.00 -16.79
CA ILE A 131 2.79 -6.15 -17.04
C ILE A 131 3.10 -7.49 -17.71
N VAL A 132 2.43 -8.56 -17.28
CA VAL A 132 2.77 -9.94 -17.69
C VAL A 132 1.96 -10.40 -18.89
N GLY A 133 0.81 -9.79 -19.14
CA GLY A 133 -0.07 -10.15 -20.26
C GLY A 133 -0.66 -11.56 -20.08
N ASP A 134 -0.63 -12.33 -21.15
CA ASP A 134 -1.16 -13.70 -21.24
C ASP A 134 -0.20 -14.80 -20.78
N LEU A 135 0.94 -14.46 -20.20
CA LEU A 135 2.04 -15.35 -19.84
C LEU A 135 2.84 -15.95 -20.99
N SER A 136 2.43 -15.79 -22.26
CA SER A 136 3.11 -16.38 -23.42
C SER A 136 4.58 -15.97 -23.56
N GLY A 137 4.93 -14.79 -23.03
CA GLY A 137 6.31 -14.29 -23.00
C GLY A 137 7.23 -15.02 -22.02
N TYR A 138 6.72 -15.98 -21.22
CA TYR A 138 7.50 -16.70 -20.23
C TYR A 138 7.38 -18.21 -20.44
N ALA A 139 8.52 -18.89 -20.57
CA ALA A 139 8.54 -20.34 -20.75
C ALA A 139 8.08 -21.09 -19.49
N ASP A 140 8.36 -20.55 -18.30
CA ASP A 140 8.07 -21.16 -17.01
C ASP A 140 8.02 -20.14 -15.87
N ALA A 141 7.60 -20.58 -14.69
CA ALA A 141 7.55 -19.77 -13.47
C ALA A 141 8.94 -19.24 -13.05
N GLY A 142 10.01 -19.95 -13.37
CA GLY A 142 11.38 -19.54 -13.08
C GLY A 142 11.78 -18.31 -13.89
N ARG A 143 11.37 -18.22 -15.17
CA ARG A 143 11.59 -17.05 -16.04
C ARG A 143 10.81 -15.84 -15.53
N LEU A 144 9.55 -16.02 -15.13
CA LEU A 144 8.76 -14.96 -14.52
C LEU A 144 9.40 -14.50 -13.19
N ALA A 145 9.87 -15.42 -12.36
CA ALA A 145 10.55 -15.07 -11.13
C ALA A 145 11.90 -14.35 -11.36
N ALA A 146 12.65 -14.74 -12.39
CA ALA A 146 13.87 -14.05 -12.79
C ALA A 146 13.57 -12.62 -13.25
N HIS A 147 12.53 -12.44 -14.08
CA HIS A 147 12.06 -11.12 -14.50
C HIS A 147 11.61 -10.25 -13.30
N ALA A 148 10.95 -10.84 -12.31
CA ALA A 148 10.58 -10.18 -11.06
C ALA A 148 11.78 -9.93 -10.11
N GLY A 149 12.97 -10.44 -10.44
CA GLY A 149 14.14 -10.36 -9.58
C GLY A 149 14.01 -11.16 -8.28
N LEU A 150 13.17 -12.19 -8.29
CA LEU A 150 12.93 -13.10 -7.16
C LEU A 150 13.74 -14.39 -7.25
N ALA A 151 14.39 -14.65 -8.39
CA ALA A 151 15.35 -15.74 -8.54
C ALA A 151 16.78 -15.23 -8.30
N PRO A 152 17.61 -15.93 -7.52
CA PRO A 152 19.01 -15.58 -7.36
C PRO A 152 19.77 -15.81 -8.68
N VAL A 153 20.79 -14.99 -8.90
CA VAL A 153 21.69 -15.14 -10.04
C VAL A 153 22.96 -15.80 -9.57
N SER A 154 23.32 -16.94 -10.17
CA SER A 154 24.59 -17.59 -9.91
C SER A 154 25.75 -16.77 -10.49
N ARG A 155 26.78 -16.57 -9.68
CA ARG A 155 28.08 -15.99 -10.08
C ARG A 155 29.17 -16.98 -9.77
N ASP A 156 29.00 -18.17 -10.31
CA ASP A 156 29.95 -19.25 -10.13
C ASP A 156 31.20 -18.98 -10.99
N SER A 157 32.34 -19.27 -10.47
CA SER A 157 33.63 -19.26 -11.16
C SER A 157 34.29 -20.62 -10.92
N GLY A 158 35.01 -21.15 -11.88
CA GLY A 158 35.54 -22.53 -11.98
C GLY A 158 35.83 -23.32 -10.71
N ARG A 159 36.11 -22.66 -9.58
CA ARG A 159 36.36 -23.30 -8.27
C ARG A 159 35.31 -23.00 -7.22
N ARG A 160 34.32 -22.14 -7.49
CA ARG A 160 33.28 -21.76 -6.52
C ARG A 160 31.90 -21.95 -7.17
N THR A 161 31.15 -22.91 -6.66
CA THR A 161 29.73 -23.15 -7.01
C THR A 161 28.80 -22.71 -5.91
N GLY A 162 27.55 -22.36 -6.26
CA GLY A 162 26.55 -21.92 -5.31
C GLY A 162 26.68 -20.47 -4.85
N ASN A 163 27.47 -19.65 -5.53
CA ASN A 163 27.63 -18.23 -5.24
C ASN A 163 26.42 -17.42 -5.78
N HIS A 164 25.36 -17.40 -5.01
CA HIS A 164 24.10 -16.74 -5.38
C HIS A 164 24.08 -15.28 -4.99
N HIS A 165 23.79 -14.41 -5.96
CA HIS A 165 23.68 -12.97 -5.78
C HIS A 165 22.27 -12.46 -6.10
N ARG A 166 21.93 -11.32 -5.50
CA ARG A 166 20.73 -10.58 -5.87
C ARG A 166 20.85 -10.09 -7.32
N PRO A 167 19.82 -10.29 -8.18
CA PRO A 167 19.82 -9.74 -9.52
C PRO A 167 19.90 -8.22 -9.49
N LYS A 168 20.71 -7.62 -10.37
CA LYS A 168 20.84 -6.17 -10.50
C LYS A 168 19.78 -5.56 -11.45
N ARG A 169 19.37 -6.33 -12.47
CA ARG A 169 18.37 -5.94 -13.47
C ARG A 169 17.13 -6.81 -13.30
N TYR A 170 15.99 -6.19 -13.06
CA TYR A 170 14.69 -6.86 -12.92
C TYR A 170 13.55 -5.86 -13.01
N HIS A 171 12.34 -6.32 -13.26
CA HIS A 171 11.15 -5.49 -13.31
C HIS A 171 10.64 -5.16 -11.89
N ARG A 172 10.86 -3.92 -11.46
CA ARG A 172 10.60 -3.50 -10.07
C ARG A 172 9.14 -3.64 -9.66
N ARG A 173 8.20 -3.34 -10.58
CA ARG A 173 6.76 -3.39 -10.28
C ARG A 173 6.27 -4.82 -10.08
N ILE A 174 6.67 -5.79 -10.93
CA ILE A 174 6.33 -7.20 -10.72
C ILE A 174 6.88 -7.69 -9.37
N ARG A 175 8.11 -7.31 -9.04
CA ARG A 175 8.67 -7.64 -7.71
C ARG A 175 7.83 -7.05 -6.59
N HIS A 176 7.38 -5.80 -6.73
CA HIS A 176 6.52 -5.13 -5.76
C HIS A 176 5.20 -5.88 -5.58
N VAL A 177 4.53 -6.26 -6.68
CA VAL A 177 3.30 -7.05 -6.65
C VAL A 177 3.45 -8.31 -5.79
N PHE A 178 4.45 -9.14 -6.08
CA PHE A 178 4.65 -10.38 -5.31
C PHE A 178 5.12 -10.14 -3.89
N TYR A 179 5.90 -9.10 -3.64
CA TYR A 179 6.33 -8.72 -2.29
C TYR A 179 5.14 -8.30 -1.43
N MET A 180 4.29 -7.41 -1.93
CA MET A 180 3.09 -6.94 -1.21
C MET A 180 2.08 -8.07 -1.00
N ALA A 181 1.88 -8.91 -2.02
CA ALA A 181 1.05 -10.09 -1.89
C ALA A 181 1.58 -11.06 -0.82
N ALA A 182 2.90 -11.26 -0.74
CA ALA A 182 3.52 -12.08 0.30
C ALA A 182 3.36 -11.46 1.69
N GLN A 183 3.57 -10.16 1.82
CA GLN A 183 3.42 -9.43 3.07
C GLN A 183 1.99 -9.53 3.61
N THR A 184 0.98 -9.30 2.77
CA THR A 184 -0.43 -9.41 3.16
C THR A 184 -0.80 -10.85 3.53
N ALA A 185 -0.34 -11.82 2.74
CA ALA A 185 -0.67 -13.24 2.97
C ALA A 185 -0.07 -13.80 4.27
N MET A 186 1.12 -13.32 4.68
CA MET A 186 1.76 -13.79 5.92
C MET A 186 1.10 -13.24 7.20
N MET A 187 0.29 -12.18 7.09
CA MET A 187 -0.40 -11.60 8.25
C MET A 187 -1.53 -12.49 8.76
N ARG A 188 -2.07 -13.37 7.92
CA ARG A 188 -3.16 -14.28 8.28
C ARG A 188 -2.64 -15.70 8.51
N PRO A 189 -3.26 -16.48 9.43
CA PRO A 189 -2.95 -17.90 9.57
C PRO A 189 -3.11 -18.65 8.24
N GLY A 190 -2.21 -19.60 7.97
CA GLY A 190 -2.25 -20.44 6.77
C GLY A 190 -0.88 -20.71 6.16
N PRO A 191 -0.82 -21.42 5.03
CA PRO A 191 0.41 -21.94 4.43
C PRO A 191 1.48 -20.86 4.13
N SER A 192 1.05 -19.64 3.83
CA SER A 192 1.97 -18.53 3.57
C SER A 192 2.68 -18.07 4.84
N ARG A 193 1.93 -17.96 5.95
CA ARG A 193 2.49 -17.62 7.26
C ARG A 193 3.40 -18.72 7.77
N ASP A 194 2.99 -19.98 7.65
CA ASP A 194 3.79 -21.12 8.09
C ASP A 194 5.13 -21.20 7.35
N TYR A 195 5.09 -20.98 6.03
CA TYR A 195 6.31 -20.91 5.23
C TYR A 195 7.21 -19.74 5.65
N TYR A 196 6.63 -18.54 5.87
CA TYR A 196 7.37 -17.39 6.34
C TYR A 196 8.03 -17.66 7.70
N LEU A 197 7.29 -18.18 8.68
CA LEU A 197 7.80 -18.51 10.01
C LEU A 197 8.91 -19.57 9.94
N LYS A 198 8.75 -20.61 9.10
CA LYS A 198 9.80 -21.58 8.84
C LYS A 198 11.08 -20.90 8.34
N LYS A 199 10.98 -19.97 7.38
CA LYS A 199 12.14 -19.24 6.87
C LYS A 199 12.79 -18.34 7.90
N ARG A 200 11.99 -17.76 8.81
CA ARG A 200 12.49 -16.99 9.97
C ARG A 200 13.26 -17.90 10.94
N ALA A 201 12.75 -19.09 11.21
CA ALA A 201 13.42 -20.09 12.07
C ALA A 201 14.72 -20.62 11.45
N GLU A 202 14.82 -20.67 10.11
CA GLU A 202 16.05 -20.98 9.38
C GLU A 202 17.11 -19.85 9.43
N GLY A 203 16.84 -18.73 10.15
CA GLY A 203 17.78 -17.62 10.35
C GLY A 203 17.68 -16.49 9.32
N LEU A 204 16.73 -16.54 8.37
CA LEU A 204 16.55 -15.44 7.40
C LEU A 204 15.98 -14.19 8.11
N ILE A 205 16.50 -13.01 7.78
CA ILE A 205 15.89 -11.75 8.24
C ILE A 205 14.52 -11.54 7.57
N HIS A 206 13.70 -10.67 8.14
CA HIS A 206 12.32 -10.40 7.69
C HIS A 206 12.19 -10.25 6.17
N THR A 207 12.97 -9.34 5.57
CA THR A 207 12.93 -9.09 4.13
C THR A 207 13.32 -10.31 3.30
N GLN A 208 14.29 -11.10 3.73
CA GLN A 208 14.71 -12.31 3.03
C GLN A 208 13.63 -13.39 3.09
N ALA A 209 13.00 -13.59 4.24
CA ALA A 209 11.90 -14.53 4.41
C ALA A 209 10.68 -14.14 3.54
N LEU A 210 10.35 -12.83 3.47
CA LEU A 210 9.31 -12.33 2.56
C LEU A 210 9.65 -12.54 1.09
N LEU A 211 10.89 -12.31 0.67
CA LEU A 211 11.32 -12.54 -0.71
C LEU A 211 11.29 -14.03 -1.06
N ALA A 212 11.63 -14.91 -0.13
CA ALA A 212 11.50 -16.36 -0.31
C ALA A 212 10.04 -16.77 -0.47
N LEU A 213 9.12 -16.19 0.34
CA LEU A 213 7.69 -16.40 0.19
C LEU A 213 7.19 -15.83 -1.14
N ALA A 214 7.59 -14.62 -1.52
CA ALA A 214 7.23 -14.00 -2.80
C ALA A 214 7.64 -14.88 -3.99
N ARG A 215 8.86 -15.45 -3.95
CA ARG A 215 9.32 -16.40 -4.97
C ARG A 215 8.42 -17.63 -5.08
N ARG A 216 8.07 -18.26 -3.94
CA ARG A 216 7.15 -19.40 -3.94
C ARG A 216 5.78 -19.04 -4.48
N ARG A 217 5.29 -17.81 -4.24
CA ARG A 217 4.00 -17.34 -4.75
C ARG A 217 3.98 -17.19 -6.27
N VAL A 218 5.12 -16.86 -6.89
CA VAL A 218 5.23 -16.89 -8.35
C VAL A 218 4.93 -18.29 -8.88
N ASP A 219 5.50 -19.34 -8.27
CA ASP A 219 5.29 -20.72 -8.70
C ASP A 219 3.82 -21.14 -8.53
N VAL A 220 3.21 -20.74 -7.41
CA VAL A 220 1.79 -21.05 -7.12
C VAL A 220 0.88 -20.35 -8.13
N LEU A 221 1.05 -19.04 -8.34
CA LEU A 221 0.22 -18.28 -9.27
C LEU A 221 0.38 -18.79 -10.71
N TRP A 222 1.61 -19.10 -11.10
CA TRP A 222 1.89 -19.70 -12.41
C TRP A 222 1.10 -21.00 -12.62
N ALA A 223 1.17 -21.91 -11.66
CA ALA A 223 0.44 -23.19 -11.73
C ALA A 223 -1.08 -22.98 -11.75
N MET A 224 -1.59 -22.05 -10.93
CA MET A 224 -3.02 -21.73 -10.90
C MET A 224 -3.51 -21.20 -12.24
N LEU A 225 -2.80 -20.27 -12.86
CA LEU A 225 -3.16 -19.68 -14.16
C LEU A 225 -3.04 -20.71 -15.29
N ARG A 226 -1.98 -21.53 -15.32
CA ARG A 226 -1.80 -22.57 -16.31
C ARG A 226 -2.92 -23.63 -16.24
N ASP A 227 -3.28 -24.03 -15.02
CA ASP A 227 -4.26 -25.11 -14.78
C ASP A 227 -5.70 -24.54 -14.66
N LYS A 228 -5.88 -23.23 -14.80
CA LYS A 228 -7.17 -22.50 -14.66
C LYS A 228 -7.92 -22.90 -13.38
N ARG A 229 -7.23 -22.97 -12.24
CA ARG A 229 -7.78 -23.42 -10.96
C ARG A 229 -7.64 -22.38 -9.86
N LEU A 230 -8.59 -22.36 -8.95
CA LEU A 230 -8.54 -21.52 -7.75
C LEU A 230 -7.47 -22.01 -6.78
N PHE A 231 -7.04 -21.11 -5.90
CA PHE A 231 -6.10 -21.43 -4.84
C PHE A 231 -6.72 -22.42 -3.85
N THR A 232 -5.97 -23.49 -3.57
CA THR A 232 -6.27 -24.44 -2.49
C THR A 232 -5.10 -24.49 -1.50
N PRO A 233 -5.35 -24.41 -0.17
CA PRO A 233 -4.28 -24.44 0.84
C PRO A 233 -3.43 -25.71 0.78
N THR A 234 -4.03 -26.83 0.43
CA THR A 234 -3.36 -28.13 0.26
C THR A 234 -3.00 -28.29 -1.21
N PRO A 235 -1.72 -28.47 -1.57
CA PRO A 235 -1.36 -28.72 -2.96
C PRO A 235 -2.02 -30.03 -3.46
N PRO A 236 -2.47 -30.09 -4.73
CA PRO A 236 -2.94 -31.33 -5.30
C PRO A 236 -1.81 -32.37 -5.30
N PRO A 237 -2.14 -33.66 -5.26
CA PRO A 237 -1.15 -34.71 -5.40
C PRO A 237 -0.33 -34.48 -6.68
N SER A 238 0.99 -34.70 -6.59
CA SER A 238 1.87 -34.58 -7.76
C SER A 238 1.37 -35.50 -8.87
N ARG A 239 1.20 -34.96 -10.09
CA ARG A 239 0.95 -35.83 -11.25
C ARG A 239 2.07 -36.87 -11.31
N PRO A 240 1.74 -38.14 -11.48
CA PRO A 240 2.76 -39.14 -11.79
C PRO A 240 3.47 -38.74 -13.08
N ALA A 241 4.78 -38.91 -13.07
CA ALA A 241 5.68 -38.59 -14.19
C ALA A 241 5.35 -39.39 -15.45
#